data_24492f1e2ec7c786c19cec6f2a0523ac
#
_entry.id   24492f1e2ec7c786c19cec6f2a0523ac
#
_cell.length_a   1.000
_cell.length_b   1.000
_cell.length_c   1.000
_cell.angle_alpha   90.00
_cell.angle_beta   90.00
_cell.angle_gamma   90.00
#
_symmetry.space_group_name_H-M   'P 1'
#
loop_
_entity.id
_entity.type
_entity.pdbx_description
1 polymer ?
#
loop_
_entity_poly.entity_id
_entity_poly.type
_entity_poly.pdbx_seq_one_letter_code
_entity_poly.pdbx_strand_id
1 'polypeptide(L)'
;MFLGTESQTDDFEKRFAGELCQRFSGVRSQPVIYEAMPLGTTKATALSRLAEILKISPSEIMAMGDANNDIEMLQFAGLGIAMGNASDYVKSLADAVTASNEEDGVARAIEKYIL
;
A
#
# COMPACT_ATOMS: atom_id res chain seq x y z
N MET A 1 -7.44 -15.15 2.75
CA MET A 1 -6.88 -14.86 1.42
C MET A 1 -7.51 -15.81 0.41
N PHE A 2 -7.99 -15.29 -0.71
CA PHE A 2 -8.44 -16.05 -1.88
C PHE A 2 -7.36 -15.98 -2.97
N LEU A 3 -7.03 -17.10 -3.58
CA LEU A 3 -6.08 -17.22 -4.68
C LEU A 3 -6.77 -17.96 -5.85
N GLY A 4 -6.77 -17.34 -7.02
CA GLY A 4 -7.40 -17.91 -8.21
C GLY A 4 -6.79 -17.38 -9.49
N THR A 5 -7.43 -17.64 -10.63
CA THR A 5 -7.14 -16.89 -11.85
C THR A 5 -7.71 -15.48 -11.73
N GLU A 6 -7.30 -14.56 -12.60
CA GLU A 6 -7.81 -13.19 -12.60
C GLU A 6 -9.35 -13.15 -12.69
N SER A 7 -9.94 -13.94 -13.60
CA SER A 7 -11.39 -14.06 -13.74
C SER A 7 -12.08 -14.63 -12.48
N GLN A 8 -11.46 -15.61 -11.82
CA GLN A 8 -11.99 -16.16 -10.57
C GLN A 8 -11.91 -15.15 -9.43
N THR A 9 -10.88 -14.33 -9.40
CA THR A 9 -10.72 -13.26 -8.40
C THR A 9 -11.73 -12.16 -8.65
N ASP A 10 -12.01 -11.79 -9.91
CA ASP A 10 -13.08 -10.86 -10.29
C ASP A 10 -14.46 -11.35 -9.83
N ASP A 11 -14.76 -12.62 -10.08
CA ASP A 11 -16.03 -13.22 -9.68
C ASP A 11 -16.16 -13.31 -8.15
N PHE A 12 -15.08 -13.64 -7.46
CA PHE A 12 -15.05 -13.65 -6.01
C PHE A 12 -15.30 -12.24 -5.44
N GLU A 13 -14.62 -11.24 -5.95
CA GLU A 13 -14.78 -9.86 -5.52
C GLU A 13 -16.21 -9.36 -5.73
N LYS A 14 -16.79 -9.55 -6.92
CA LYS A 14 -18.17 -9.18 -7.22
C LYS A 14 -19.19 -9.88 -6.32
N ARG A 15 -18.95 -11.16 -6.01
CA ARG A 15 -19.89 -11.99 -5.26
C ARG A 15 -19.83 -11.77 -3.76
N PHE A 16 -18.66 -11.54 -3.21
CA PHE A 16 -18.43 -11.54 -1.77
C PHE A 16 -18.03 -10.17 -1.19
N ALA A 17 -17.60 -9.20 -2.02
CA ALA A 17 -17.20 -7.88 -1.52
C ALA A 17 -18.33 -7.21 -0.73
N GLY A 18 -19.58 -7.29 -1.22
CA GLY A 18 -20.75 -6.72 -0.55
C GLY A 18 -21.07 -7.33 0.81
N GLU A 19 -20.88 -8.65 0.96
CA GLU A 19 -21.14 -9.35 2.22
C GLU A 19 -19.95 -9.24 3.18
N LEU A 20 -18.73 -9.31 2.65
CA LEU A 20 -17.52 -9.28 3.43
C LEU A 20 -17.19 -7.87 3.94
N CYS A 21 -17.53 -6.82 3.21
CA CYS A 21 -17.20 -5.44 3.59
C CYS A 21 -17.86 -4.97 4.91
N GLN A 22 -18.89 -5.67 5.37
CA GLN A 22 -19.50 -5.40 6.68
C GLN A 22 -18.70 -5.99 7.86
N ARG A 23 -17.82 -6.94 7.61
CA ARG A 23 -17.06 -7.67 8.64
C ARG A 23 -15.56 -7.64 8.44
N PHE A 24 -15.11 -7.37 7.23
CA PHE A 24 -13.71 -7.40 6.83
C PHE A 24 -13.40 -6.27 5.84
N SER A 25 -12.18 -5.76 5.89
CA SER A 25 -11.61 -4.95 4.83
C SER A 25 -11.08 -5.88 3.74
N GLY A 26 -11.60 -5.74 2.51
CA GLY A 26 -11.14 -6.53 1.37
C GLY A 26 -10.15 -5.74 0.52
N VAL A 27 -9.04 -6.36 0.14
CA VAL A 27 -8.00 -5.74 -0.69
C VAL A 27 -7.59 -6.71 -1.79
N ARG A 28 -7.58 -6.24 -3.03
CA ARG A 28 -6.96 -6.94 -4.15
C ARG A 28 -5.49 -6.54 -4.22
N SER A 29 -4.62 -7.36 -3.66
CA SER A 29 -3.18 -7.08 -3.60
C SER A 29 -2.46 -7.41 -4.90
N GLN A 30 -2.99 -8.38 -5.68
CA GLN A 30 -2.53 -8.74 -7.01
C GLN A 30 -3.71 -9.17 -7.88
N PRO A 31 -3.60 -9.21 -9.22
CA PRO A 31 -4.69 -9.62 -10.11
C PRO A 31 -5.32 -10.97 -9.75
N VAL A 32 -4.55 -11.87 -9.14
CA VAL A 32 -4.92 -13.23 -8.77
C VAL A 32 -5.13 -13.44 -7.27
N ILE A 33 -4.96 -12.39 -6.44
CA ILE A 33 -5.02 -12.47 -4.97
C ILE A 33 -6.00 -11.45 -4.41
N TYR A 34 -6.97 -11.94 -3.64
CA TYR A 34 -7.86 -11.12 -2.83
C TYR A 34 -7.67 -11.46 -1.35
N GLU A 35 -7.42 -10.45 -0.54
CA GLU A 35 -7.16 -10.58 0.90
C GLU A 35 -8.29 -9.97 1.69
N ALA A 36 -8.73 -10.68 2.73
CA ALA A 36 -9.68 -10.17 3.73
C ALA A 36 -8.94 -9.98 5.05
N MET A 37 -9.01 -8.76 5.57
CA MET A 37 -8.38 -8.36 6.83
C MET A 37 -9.45 -7.86 7.81
N PRO A 38 -9.17 -7.80 9.12
CA PRO A 38 -10.08 -7.16 10.06
C PRO A 38 -10.45 -5.74 9.62
N LEU A 39 -11.68 -5.31 9.91
CA LEU A 39 -12.14 -3.97 9.58
C LEU A 39 -11.17 -2.89 10.09
N GLY A 40 -10.89 -1.92 9.25
CA GLY A 40 -9.99 -0.83 9.58
C GLY A 40 -8.51 -1.19 9.58
N THR A 41 -8.15 -2.43 9.19
CA THR A 41 -6.74 -2.82 9.06
C THR A 41 -6.26 -2.49 7.65
N THR A 42 -5.41 -1.48 7.54
CA THR A 42 -4.70 -1.08 6.32
C THR A 42 -3.22 -0.91 6.63
N LYS A 43 -2.38 -0.76 5.61
CA LYS A 43 -0.96 -0.43 5.82
C LYS A 43 -0.79 0.90 6.55
N ALA A 44 -1.65 1.87 6.27
CA ALA A 44 -1.66 3.17 6.94
C ALA A 44 -2.01 3.05 8.44
N THR A 45 -3.08 2.32 8.78
CA THR A 45 -3.47 2.15 10.19
C THR A 45 -2.43 1.38 10.98
N ALA A 46 -1.77 0.38 10.37
CA ALA A 46 -0.66 -0.33 11.00
C ALA A 46 0.55 0.57 11.22
N LEU A 47 0.91 1.40 10.23
CA LEU A 47 2.00 2.36 10.33
C LEU A 47 1.70 3.44 11.38
N SER A 48 0.47 3.98 11.41
CA SER A 48 0.03 4.93 12.43
C SER A 48 0.18 4.35 13.84
N ARG A 49 -0.26 3.10 14.03
CA ARG A 49 -0.12 2.43 15.32
C ARG A 49 1.34 2.22 15.73
N LEU A 50 2.20 1.86 14.78
CA LEU A 50 3.64 1.73 15.02
C LEU A 50 4.26 3.07 15.40
N ALA A 51 3.91 4.14 14.70
CA ALA A 51 4.37 5.50 14.98
C ALA A 51 4.00 5.94 16.40
N GLU A 52 2.76 5.68 16.83
CA GLU A 52 2.33 5.93 18.22
C GLU A 52 3.18 5.18 19.25
N ILE A 53 3.42 3.87 19.03
CA ILE A 53 4.22 3.03 19.93
C ILE A 53 5.65 3.54 20.03
N LEU A 54 6.24 3.93 18.90
CA LEU A 54 7.61 4.43 18.83
C LEU A 54 7.71 5.93 19.19
N LYS A 55 6.58 6.61 19.35
CA LYS A 55 6.50 8.06 19.65
C LYS A 55 7.19 8.93 18.59
N ILE A 56 7.07 8.55 17.32
CA ILE A 56 7.55 9.32 16.17
C ILE A 56 6.39 10.02 15.48
N SER A 57 6.62 11.23 14.98
CA SER A 57 5.64 11.98 14.21
C SER A 57 5.53 11.43 12.78
N PRO A 58 4.36 11.49 12.14
CA PRO A 58 4.26 11.19 10.70
C PRO A 58 5.27 11.96 9.85
N SER A 59 5.62 13.19 10.21
CA SER A 59 6.62 14.00 9.53
C SER A 59 8.06 13.45 9.58
N GLU A 60 8.31 12.48 10.45
CA GLU A 60 9.59 11.78 10.58
C GLU A 60 9.61 10.43 9.86
N ILE A 61 8.52 10.11 9.14
CA ILE A 61 8.34 8.83 8.45
C ILE A 61 8.50 9.05 6.95
N MET A 62 9.34 8.24 6.33
CA MET A 62 9.37 8.03 4.88
C MET A 62 8.75 6.68 4.56
N ALA A 63 7.74 6.65 3.69
CA ALA A 63 7.09 5.43 3.23
C ALA A 63 7.29 5.23 1.73
N MET A 64 7.44 3.99 1.30
CA MET A 64 7.58 3.62 -0.11
C MET A 64 6.59 2.53 -0.48
N GLY A 65 6.03 2.60 -1.69
CA GLY A 65 5.06 1.63 -2.17
C GLY A 65 4.83 1.70 -3.68
N ASP A 66 4.19 0.68 -4.25
CA ASP A 66 3.95 0.58 -5.69
C ASP A 66 2.51 0.21 -6.04
N ALA A 67 1.68 -0.20 -5.08
CA ALA A 67 0.34 -0.71 -5.30
C ALA A 67 -0.75 0.19 -4.69
N ASN A 68 -2.00 0.00 -5.12
CA ASN A 68 -3.13 0.81 -4.62
C ASN A 68 -3.34 0.70 -3.11
N ASN A 69 -3.00 -0.45 -2.51
CA ASN A 69 -3.08 -0.66 -1.06
C ASN A 69 -1.96 0.05 -0.27
N ASP A 70 -1.02 0.70 -0.95
CA ASP A 70 0.03 1.52 -0.34
C ASP A 70 -0.36 3.00 -0.27
N ILE A 71 -1.35 3.45 -1.03
CA ILE A 71 -1.70 4.88 -1.20
C ILE A 71 -1.92 5.56 0.15
N GLU A 72 -2.76 4.97 1.00
CA GLU A 72 -3.04 5.55 2.33
C GLU A 72 -1.78 5.64 3.20
N MET A 73 -0.87 4.67 3.09
CA MET A 73 0.41 4.67 3.80
C MET A 73 1.34 5.75 3.28
N LEU A 74 1.42 5.94 1.95
CA LEU A 74 2.19 7.01 1.32
C LEU A 74 1.67 8.39 1.76
N GLN A 75 0.35 8.58 1.80
CA GLN A 75 -0.27 9.84 2.20
C GLN A 75 -0.19 10.12 3.71
N PHE A 76 -0.06 9.08 4.53
CA PHE A 76 0.11 9.21 5.99
C PHE A 76 1.52 9.67 6.36
N ALA A 77 2.54 9.22 5.64
CA ALA A 77 3.94 9.54 5.90
C ALA A 77 4.25 11.02 5.61
N GLY A 78 5.25 11.57 6.28
CA GLY A 78 5.77 12.91 5.98
C GLY A 78 6.46 13.00 4.61
N LEU A 79 6.90 11.84 4.08
CA LEU A 79 7.40 11.70 2.71
C LEU A 79 6.95 10.36 2.14
N GLY A 80 5.93 10.39 1.29
CA GLY A 80 5.45 9.23 0.56
C GLY A 80 6.10 9.13 -0.82
N ILE A 81 6.77 8.02 -1.10
CA ILE A 81 7.52 7.80 -2.35
C ILE A 81 6.92 6.64 -3.12
N ALA A 82 6.44 6.89 -4.34
CA ALA A 82 6.03 5.84 -5.25
C ALA A 82 7.25 5.20 -5.93
N MET A 83 7.23 3.88 -6.05
CA MET A 83 8.23 3.14 -6.82
C MET A 83 8.06 3.40 -8.32
N GLY A 84 9.15 3.33 -9.09
CA GLY A 84 9.16 3.55 -10.53
C GLY A 84 8.26 2.58 -11.32
N ASN A 85 8.06 1.37 -10.81
CA ASN A 85 7.14 0.37 -11.37
C ASN A 85 5.66 0.55 -10.95
N ALA A 86 5.35 1.53 -10.08
CA ALA A 86 3.97 1.83 -9.71
C ALA A 86 3.15 2.37 -10.91
N SER A 87 1.83 2.22 -10.83
CA SER A 87 0.92 2.83 -11.81
C SER A 87 0.99 4.37 -11.75
N ASP A 88 0.61 5.04 -12.83
CA ASP A 88 0.56 6.50 -12.87
C ASP A 88 -0.40 7.07 -11.82
N TYR A 89 -1.45 6.33 -11.48
CA TYR A 89 -2.38 6.69 -10.43
C TYR A 89 -1.70 6.74 -9.05
N VAL A 90 -0.95 5.70 -8.68
CA VAL A 90 -0.20 5.67 -7.41
C VAL A 90 0.86 6.77 -7.39
N LYS A 91 1.60 6.95 -8.51
CA LYS A 91 2.61 8.01 -8.63
C LYS A 91 2.02 9.41 -8.46
N SER A 92 0.80 9.64 -8.96
CA SER A 92 0.14 10.95 -8.85
C SER A 92 -0.28 11.32 -7.43
N LEU A 93 -0.34 10.35 -6.52
CA LEU A 93 -0.77 10.51 -5.12
C LEU A 93 0.40 10.49 -4.12
N ALA A 94 1.62 10.31 -4.61
CA ALA A 94 2.84 10.32 -3.80
C ALA A 94 3.54 11.69 -3.89
N ASP A 95 4.36 12.02 -2.89
CA ASP A 95 5.15 13.26 -2.85
C ASP A 95 6.34 13.20 -3.81
N ALA A 96 6.87 11.99 -4.07
CA ALA A 96 7.99 11.77 -4.96
C ALA A 96 7.92 10.40 -5.63
N VAL A 97 8.74 10.24 -6.67
CA VAL A 97 8.92 8.96 -7.36
C VAL A 97 10.40 8.59 -7.33
N THR A 98 10.69 7.33 -7.05
CA THR A 98 12.04 6.75 -7.13
C THR A 98 12.16 5.81 -8.34
N ALA A 99 13.30 5.13 -8.48
CA ALA A 99 13.51 4.12 -9.52
C ALA A 99 12.61 2.86 -9.27
N SER A 100 12.58 1.96 -10.22
CA SER A 100 11.82 0.71 -10.11
C SER A 100 12.43 -0.25 -9.08
N ASN A 101 11.68 -1.29 -8.74
CA ASN A 101 12.16 -2.39 -7.90
C ASN A 101 13.35 -3.14 -8.53
N GLU A 102 13.48 -3.13 -9.86
CA GLU A 102 14.58 -3.75 -10.59
C GLU A 102 15.83 -2.85 -10.68
N GLU A 103 15.70 -1.59 -10.29
CA GLU A 103 16.75 -0.57 -10.34
C GLU A 103 17.13 -0.06 -8.95
N ASP A 104 16.94 -0.88 -7.93
CA ASP A 104 17.25 -0.55 -6.52
C ASP A 104 16.52 0.71 -6.00
N GLY A 105 15.25 0.91 -6.42
CA GLY A 105 14.50 2.12 -6.12
C GLY A 105 14.41 2.46 -4.63
N VAL A 106 14.30 1.46 -3.76
CA VAL A 106 14.28 1.67 -2.29
C VAL A 106 15.62 2.20 -1.81
N ALA A 107 16.74 1.60 -2.23
CA ALA A 107 18.08 2.05 -1.85
C ALA A 107 18.34 3.49 -2.32
N ARG A 108 17.98 3.80 -3.57
CA ARG A 108 18.13 5.14 -4.14
C ARG A 108 17.30 6.20 -3.39
N ALA A 109 16.10 5.84 -2.93
CA ALA A 109 15.31 6.75 -2.13
C ALA A 109 15.95 7.00 -0.77
N ILE A 110 16.46 5.97 -0.11
CA ILE A 110 17.17 6.10 1.17
C ILE A 110 18.42 6.98 1.00
N GLU A 111 19.24 6.71 -0.01
CA GLU A 111 20.45 7.50 -0.30
C GLU A 111 20.12 8.97 -0.56
N LYS A 112 19.02 9.26 -1.24
CA LYS A 112 18.63 10.61 -1.62
C LYS A 112 18.04 11.43 -0.48
N TYR A 113 17.27 10.80 0.41
CA TYR A 113 16.44 11.53 1.38
C TYR A 113 16.84 11.31 2.83
N ILE A 114 17.67 10.32 3.14
CA ILE A 114 18.07 9.97 4.50
C ILE A 114 19.58 10.15 4.71
N LEU A 115 20.41 9.75 3.73
CA LEU A 115 21.88 9.81 3.79
C LEU A 115 22.42 11.07 3.10
#